data_fdbbf6107c0a3564ef48465ee4bb1287
#
_entry.id   fdbbf6107c0a3564ef48465ee4bb1287
#
_cell.length_a   1.000
_cell.length_b   1.000
_cell.length_c   1.000
_cell.angle_alpha   90.00
_cell.angle_beta   90.00
_cell.angle_gamma   90.00
#
_symmetry.space_group_name_H-M   'P 1'
#
loop_
_entity.id
_entity.type
_entity.pdbx_description
1 polymer ?
#
loop_
_entity_poly.entity_id
_entity_poly.type
_entity_poly.pdbx_seq_one_letter_code
_entity_poly.pdbx_strand_id
1 'polypeptide(L)' 'MGFARKAANRVVFMDDGQIVEEADPDSFFTNAQSARAKDFLSKILTH' A
#
# COMPACT_ATOMS: atom_id res chain seq x y z
N MET A 1 -5.95 -7.13 -8.73
CA MET A 1 -6.48 -6.78 -7.41
C MET A 1 -5.34 -6.70 -6.42
N GLY A 2 -5.27 -5.62 -5.67
CA GLY A 2 -4.17 -5.39 -4.76
C GLY A 2 -4.57 -5.49 -3.30
N PHE A 3 -3.60 -5.74 -2.45
CA PHE A 3 -3.83 -5.71 -1.01
C PHE A 3 -2.53 -5.28 -0.31
N ALA A 4 -2.68 -4.77 0.91
CA ALA A 4 -1.56 -4.36 1.71
C ALA A 4 -1.47 -5.27 2.93
N ARG A 5 -0.25 -5.63 3.28
CA ARG A 5 0.02 -6.49 4.42
C ARG A 5 1.03 -5.82 5.34
N LYS A 6 0.74 -5.80 6.63
CA LYS A 6 1.67 -5.27 7.61
C LYS A 6 2.56 -6.41 8.10
N ALA A 7 3.85 -6.25 7.97
CA ALA A 7 4.83 -7.22 8.42
C ALA A 7 5.86 -6.51 9.28
N ALA A 8 5.88 -6.81 10.58
CA ALA A 8 6.72 -6.11 11.53
C ALA A 8 6.42 -4.61 11.46
N ASN A 9 7.38 -3.80 11.06
CA ASN A 9 7.19 -2.35 10.98
C ASN A 9 7.05 -1.86 9.55
N ARG A 10 6.64 -2.74 8.64
CA ARG A 10 6.56 -2.41 7.22
C ARG A 10 5.23 -2.81 6.66
N VAL A 11 4.80 -2.08 5.66
CA VAL A 11 3.61 -2.40 4.89
C VAL A 11 4.04 -2.84 3.51
N VAL A 12 3.57 -3.99 3.08
CA VAL A 12 3.87 -4.50 1.76
C VAL A 12 2.58 -4.49 0.95
N PHE A 13 2.56 -3.71 -0.12
CA PHE A 13 1.41 -3.66 -1.02
C PHE A 13 1.67 -4.58 -2.19
N MET A 14 0.79 -5.56 -2.36
CA MET A 14 0.95 -6.57 -3.39
C MET A 14 -0.21 -6.51 -4.36
N ASP A 15 0.10 -6.74 -5.63
CA ASP A 15 -0.91 -6.75 -6.67
C ASP A 15 -0.46 -7.74 -7.74
N ASP A 16 -1.39 -8.60 -8.15
CA ASP A 16 -1.15 -9.57 -9.21
C ASP A 16 0.05 -10.47 -8.89
N GLY A 17 0.17 -10.86 -7.63
CA GLY A 17 1.23 -11.76 -7.21
C GLY A 17 2.60 -11.12 -7.10
N GLN A 18 2.67 -9.80 -7.20
CA GLN A 18 3.92 -9.06 -7.15
C GLN A 18 3.89 -7.99 -6.09
N ILE A 19 5.06 -7.69 -5.53
CA ILE A 19 5.17 -6.57 -4.59
C ILE A 19 5.25 -5.28 -5.40
N VAL A 20 4.27 -4.43 -5.21
CA VAL A 20 4.20 -3.15 -5.91
C VAL A 20 4.93 -2.07 -5.13
N GLU A 21 4.77 -2.08 -3.81
CA GLU A 21 5.38 -1.07 -2.97
C GLU A 21 5.61 -1.63 -1.59
N GLU A 22 6.69 -1.18 -0.95
CA GLU A 22 7.01 -1.55 0.42
C GLU A 22 7.53 -0.33 1.15
N ALA A 23 6.97 -0.03 2.31
CA ALA A 23 7.36 1.14 3.09
C ALA A 23 6.93 0.95 4.54
N ASP A 24 7.44 1.81 5.42
CA ASP A 24 6.93 1.80 6.80
C ASP A 24 5.49 2.31 6.81
N PRO A 25 4.70 1.97 7.85
CA PRO A 25 3.28 2.30 7.87
C PRO A 25 2.99 3.78 7.64
N ASP A 26 3.73 4.67 8.30
CA ASP A 26 3.50 6.10 8.15
C ASP A 26 3.71 6.54 6.71
N SER A 27 4.83 6.13 6.11
CA SER A 27 5.12 6.52 4.73
C SER A 27 4.11 5.92 3.77
N PHE A 28 3.71 4.69 3.99
CA PHE A 28 2.77 4.05 3.07
C PHE A 28 1.42 4.75 3.10
N PHE A 29 0.90 5.06 4.29
CA PHE A 29 -0.43 5.63 4.42
C PHE A 29 -0.48 7.12 4.16
N THR A 30 0.64 7.81 4.26
CA THR A 30 0.64 9.25 4.06
C THR A 30 1.35 9.68 2.79
N ASN A 31 2.24 8.85 2.25
CA ASN A 31 3.06 9.24 1.10
C ASN A 31 3.38 8.04 0.22
N ALA A 32 2.34 7.32 -0.18
CA ALA A 32 2.52 6.19 -1.10
C ALA A 32 3.15 6.67 -2.40
N GLN A 33 4.09 5.87 -2.92
CA GLN A 33 4.85 6.27 -4.10
C GLN A 33 4.22 5.81 -5.40
N SER A 34 3.67 4.60 -5.42
CA SER A 34 3.12 4.06 -6.66
C SER A 34 1.68 4.52 -6.87
N ALA A 35 1.28 4.66 -8.13
CA ALA A 35 -0.08 5.03 -8.45
C ALA A 35 -1.07 3.96 -8.00
N ARG A 36 -0.66 2.69 -8.07
CA ARG A 36 -1.53 1.59 -7.63
C ARG A 36 -1.79 1.66 -6.14
N ALA A 37 -0.74 1.94 -5.35
CA ALA A 37 -0.90 2.08 -3.91
C ALA A 37 -1.76 3.29 -3.56
N LYS A 38 -1.58 4.39 -4.26
CA LYS A 38 -2.38 5.58 -4.04
C LYS A 38 -3.85 5.32 -4.33
N ASP A 39 -4.13 4.60 -5.41
CA ASP A 39 -5.50 4.26 -5.76
C ASP A 39 -6.12 3.34 -4.71
N PHE A 40 -5.36 2.35 -4.27
CA PHE A 40 -5.81 1.45 -3.22
C PHE A 40 -6.17 2.21 -1.94
N LEU A 41 -5.30 3.10 -1.50
CA LEU A 41 -5.52 3.88 -0.30
C LEU A 41 -6.71 4.83 -0.45
N SER A 42 -6.89 5.38 -1.64
CA SER A 42 -8.01 6.24 -1.91
C SER A 42 -9.33 5.52 -1.68
N LYS A 43 -9.39 4.25 -2.03
CA LYS A 43 -10.62 3.47 -1.88
C LYS A 43 -10.90 3.07 -0.45
N ILE A 44 -9.88 2.84 0.36
CA ILE A 44 -10.10 2.43 1.74
C ILE A 44 -10.16 3.60 2.71
N LEU A 45 -9.56 4.74 2.38
CA LEU A 45 -9.55 5.90 3.25
C LEU A 45 -10.67 6.89 2.92
N THR A 46 -11.29 6.74 1.77
CA THR A 46 -12.36 7.62 1.32
C THR A 46 -13.64 6.82 1.20
N HIS A 47 -14.69 7.29 1.77
CA HIS A 47 -15.99 6.64 1.69
C HIS A 47 -16.85 7.28 0.64
#